data_584d0bb9ad6e4d7c215d35fc14e75ab1
#
_entry.id   584d0bb9ad6e4d7c215d35fc14e75ab1
#
_cell.length_a   1.000
_cell.length_b   1.000
_cell.length_c   1.000
_cell.angle_alpha   90.00
_cell.angle_beta   90.00
_cell.angle_gamma   90.00
#
_symmetry.space_group_name_H-M   'P 1'
#
loop_
_entity.id
_entity.type
_entity.pdbx_description
1 polymer ?
#
loop_
_entity_poly.entity_id
_entity_poly.type
_entity_poly.pdbx_seq_one_letter_code
_entity_poly.pdbx_strand_id
1 'polypeptide(L)'
;TGLYYYFQNVICLNAVALGWIFAIARVWDAINDPMMGAIVDKTHTKWGKCRPYLLFAPLVICIITCLAFLNGDYAAAKADGSSTKMFLITAWAAISYILWGMSYTVGDIPLWGIISRMSEDENDRAKLISLSRIIASIGAAVVVVSIIALSQAANKAFGEDDNAQKGFIIVGRVTPF
;
A
#
# COMPACT_ATOMS: atom_id res chain seq x y z
N THR A 1 0.76 5.48 3.13
CA THR A 1 0.18 6.62 3.87
C THR A 1 -1.34 6.58 3.90
N GLY A 2 -2.03 6.22 2.81
CA GLY A 2 -3.49 6.05 2.80
C GLY A 2 -3.98 4.93 3.72
N LEU A 3 -3.28 3.80 3.75
CA LEU A 3 -3.60 2.67 4.60
C LEU A 3 -3.44 3.00 6.10
N TYR A 4 -2.46 3.84 6.46
CA TYR A 4 -2.29 4.35 7.83
C TYR A 4 -3.51 5.16 8.26
N TYR A 5 -3.94 6.11 7.42
CA TYR A 5 -5.13 6.92 7.69
C TYR A 5 -6.37 6.05 7.85
N TYR A 6 -6.53 5.03 7.01
CA TYR A 6 -7.62 4.07 7.07
C TYR A 6 -7.64 3.31 8.40
N PHE A 7 -6.52 2.74 8.82
CA PHE A 7 -6.45 1.99 10.08
C PHE A 7 -6.65 2.87 11.32
N GLN A 8 -6.17 4.11 11.30
CA GLN A 8 -6.27 5.02 12.44
C GLN A 8 -7.65 5.69 12.53
N ASN A 9 -8.20 6.18 11.42
CA ASN A 9 -9.39 7.02 11.44
C ASN A 9 -10.68 6.29 11.04
N VAL A 10 -10.56 5.23 10.24
CA VAL A 10 -11.74 4.49 9.75
C VAL A 10 -12.00 3.25 10.61
N ILE A 11 -10.98 2.44 10.87
CA ILE A 11 -11.10 1.26 11.74
C ILE A 11 -10.98 1.64 13.22
N CYS A 12 -10.39 2.81 13.54
CA CYS A 12 -10.16 3.27 14.91
C CYS A 12 -9.33 2.28 15.76
N LEU A 13 -8.32 1.63 15.15
CA LEU A 13 -7.40 0.75 15.84
C LEU A 13 -6.64 1.50 16.94
N ASN A 14 -6.34 0.80 18.04
CA ASN A 14 -5.53 1.35 19.12
C ASN A 14 -4.14 1.76 18.57
N ALA A 15 -3.71 2.99 18.87
CA ALA A 15 -2.44 3.55 18.42
C ALA A 15 -1.22 2.68 18.79
N VAL A 16 -1.26 2.02 19.94
CA VAL A 16 -0.19 1.09 20.38
C VAL A 16 -0.14 -0.15 19.48
N ALA A 17 -1.30 -0.75 19.18
CA ALA A 17 -1.37 -1.90 18.29
C ALA A 17 -0.89 -1.53 16.87
N LEU A 18 -1.27 -0.35 16.39
CA LEU A 18 -0.83 0.17 15.10
C LEU A 18 0.70 0.37 15.07
N GLY A 19 1.28 0.91 16.14
CA GLY A 19 2.72 1.06 16.28
C GLY A 19 3.47 -0.27 16.19
N TRP A 20 2.97 -1.32 16.85
CA TRP A 20 3.56 -2.67 16.77
C TRP A 20 3.42 -3.28 15.37
N ILE A 21 2.28 -3.11 14.70
CA ILE A 21 2.09 -3.57 13.32
C ILE A 21 3.14 -2.96 12.39
N PHE A 22 3.36 -1.65 12.48
CA PHE A 22 4.36 -0.97 11.66
C PHE A 22 5.79 -1.37 12.01
N ALA A 23 6.11 -1.56 13.30
CA ALA A 23 7.43 -2.00 13.72
C ALA A 23 7.75 -3.39 13.16
N ILE A 24 6.82 -4.34 13.30
CA ILE A 24 6.97 -5.71 12.77
C ILE A 24 7.09 -5.68 11.24
N ALA A 25 6.26 -4.89 10.56
CA ALA A 25 6.31 -4.76 9.10
C ALA A 25 7.66 -4.19 8.64
N ARG A 26 8.25 -3.22 9.33
CA ARG A 26 9.58 -2.67 9.00
C ARG A 26 10.71 -3.69 9.15
N VAL A 27 10.64 -4.52 10.20
CA VAL A 27 11.61 -5.62 10.36
C VAL A 27 11.44 -6.64 9.25
N TRP A 28 10.19 -6.94 8.86
CA TRP A 28 9.89 -7.83 7.75
C TRP A 28 10.42 -7.28 6.42
N ASP A 29 10.19 -5.99 6.12
CA ASP A 29 10.69 -5.33 4.91
C ASP A 29 12.22 -5.45 4.81
N ALA A 30 12.95 -5.25 5.91
CA ALA A 30 14.41 -5.37 5.95
C ALA A 30 14.92 -6.77 5.55
N ILE A 31 14.13 -7.82 5.74
CA ILE A 31 14.44 -9.19 5.31
C ILE A 31 13.94 -9.44 3.89
N ASN A 32 12.74 -8.99 3.60
CA ASN A 32 12.06 -9.23 2.33
C ASN A 32 12.75 -8.54 1.14
N ASP A 33 13.25 -7.31 1.32
CA ASP A 33 13.87 -6.53 0.25
C ASP A 33 15.14 -7.18 -0.32
N PRO A 34 16.12 -7.61 0.48
CA PRO A 34 17.28 -8.35 -0.03
C PRO A 34 16.90 -9.69 -0.67
N MET A 35 15.92 -10.39 -0.08
CA MET A 35 15.44 -11.67 -0.62
C MET A 35 14.81 -11.48 -1.99
N MET A 36 13.98 -10.48 -2.15
CA MET A 36 13.34 -10.16 -3.43
C MET A 36 14.36 -9.69 -4.47
N GLY A 37 15.35 -8.90 -4.09
CA GLY A 37 16.48 -8.51 -4.94
C GLY A 37 17.22 -9.74 -5.49
N ALA A 38 17.52 -10.70 -4.63
CA ALA A 38 18.19 -11.95 -5.04
C ALA A 38 17.32 -12.81 -5.98
N ILE A 39 15.99 -12.84 -5.78
CA ILE A 39 15.05 -13.54 -6.67
C ILE A 39 15.03 -12.88 -8.06
N VAL A 40 14.93 -11.56 -8.12
CA VAL A 40 14.93 -10.80 -9.37
C VAL A 40 16.25 -11.00 -10.14
N ASP A 41 17.39 -11.01 -9.44
CA ASP A 41 18.70 -11.21 -10.08
C ASP A 41 18.88 -12.62 -10.65
N LYS A 42 18.30 -13.63 -10.00
CA LYS A 42 18.32 -15.03 -10.48
C LYS A 42 17.31 -15.29 -11.61
N THR A 43 16.35 -14.40 -11.80
CA THR A 43 15.31 -14.59 -12.81
C THR A 43 15.86 -14.32 -14.20
N HIS A 44 15.70 -15.30 -15.09
CA HIS A 44 16.09 -15.23 -16.50
C HIS A 44 14.87 -15.58 -17.35
N THR A 45 14.21 -14.56 -17.89
CA THR A 45 13.05 -14.76 -18.79
C THR A 45 13.36 -14.23 -20.19
N LYS A 46 12.58 -14.69 -21.17
CA LYS A 46 12.67 -14.19 -22.56
C LYS A 46 12.43 -12.68 -22.67
N TRP A 47 11.77 -12.09 -21.69
CA TRP A 47 11.45 -10.65 -21.62
C TRP A 47 12.44 -9.84 -20.79
N GLY A 48 13.50 -10.48 -20.28
CA GLY A 48 14.49 -9.89 -19.38
C GLY A 48 14.17 -10.16 -17.91
N LYS A 49 15.04 -9.66 -17.00
CA LYS A 49 14.96 -9.96 -15.56
C LYS A 49 13.81 -9.22 -14.86
N CYS A 50 13.59 -7.94 -15.18
CA CYS A 50 12.71 -7.04 -14.42
C CYS A 50 11.33 -6.85 -15.05
N ARG A 51 11.20 -6.97 -16.39
CA ARG A 51 9.95 -6.67 -17.11
C ARG A 51 8.75 -7.51 -16.67
N PRO A 52 8.87 -8.84 -16.44
CA PRO A 52 7.71 -9.63 -16.01
C PRO A 52 7.17 -9.18 -14.66
N TYR A 53 8.05 -8.81 -13.72
CA TYR A 53 7.63 -8.32 -12.42
C TYR A 53 6.86 -7.01 -12.53
N LEU A 54 7.31 -6.07 -13.36
CA LEU A 54 6.61 -4.79 -13.58
C LEU A 54 5.23 -4.96 -14.24
N LEU A 55 5.04 -6.02 -15.02
CA LEU A 55 3.76 -6.31 -15.64
C LEU A 55 2.75 -6.91 -14.63
N PHE A 56 3.21 -7.84 -13.79
CA PHE A 56 2.34 -8.56 -12.86
C PHE A 56 2.18 -7.88 -11.50
N ALA A 57 3.18 -7.13 -11.02
CA ALA A 57 3.14 -6.49 -9.71
C ALA A 57 1.93 -5.54 -9.53
N PRO A 58 1.57 -4.67 -10.47
CA PRO A 58 0.42 -3.78 -10.29
C PRO A 58 -0.89 -4.54 -10.07
N LEU A 59 -1.07 -5.67 -10.76
CA LEU A 59 -2.27 -6.49 -10.63
C LEU A 59 -2.35 -7.15 -9.24
N VAL A 60 -1.23 -7.69 -8.75
CA VAL A 60 -1.14 -8.29 -7.41
C VAL A 60 -1.34 -7.23 -6.33
N ILE A 61 -0.71 -6.05 -6.47
CA ILE A 61 -0.88 -4.93 -5.54
C ILE A 61 -2.34 -4.49 -5.48
N CYS A 62 -3.01 -4.38 -6.64
CA CYS A 62 -4.43 -4.05 -6.73
C CYS A 62 -5.30 -5.03 -5.93
N ILE A 63 -5.13 -6.34 -6.15
CA ILE A 63 -5.89 -7.38 -5.46
C ILE A 63 -5.67 -7.31 -3.95
N ILE A 64 -4.41 -7.21 -3.50
CA ILE A 64 -4.09 -7.18 -2.07
C ILE A 64 -4.57 -5.88 -1.43
N THR A 65 -4.51 -4.76 -2.13
CA THR A 65 -5.08 -3.50 -1.65
C THR A 65 -6.59 -3.62 -1.46
N CYS A 66 -7.31 -4.20 -2.43
CA CYS A 66 -8.74 -4.47 -2.28
C CYS A 66 -9.04 -5.38 -1.06
N LEU A 67 -8.23 -6.42 -0.85
CA LEU A 67 -8.35 -7.30 0.32
C LEU A 67 -8.08 -6.56 1.64
N ALA A 68 -7.13 -5.64 1.67
CA ALA A 68 -6.82 -4.83 2.85
C ALA A 68 -7.98 -3.94 3.30
N PHE A 69 -8.86 -3.53 2.36
CA PHE A 69 -10.07 -2.76 2.66
C PHE A 69 -11.30 -3.64 3.03
N LEU A 70 -11.18 -4.97 3.01
CA LEU A 70 -12.21 -5.90 3.46
C LEU A 70 -12.09 -6.18 4.97
N ASN A 71 -11.94 -5.13 5.78
CA ASN A 71 -11.90 -5.26 7.24
C ASN A 71 -13.30 -5.22 7.84
N GLY A 72 -13.46 -5.93 8.97
CA GLY A 72 -14.66 -5.83 9.80
C GLY A 72 -14.73 -4.51 10.56
N ASP A 73 -15.89 -4.23 11.15
CA ASP A 73 -16.15 -3.01 11.90
C ASP A 73 -15.57 -3.13 13.33
N TYR A 74 -14.37 -2.57 13.54
CA TYR A 74 -13.69 -2.61 14.83
C TYR A 74 -14.42 -1.83 15.91
N ALA A 75 -15.08 -0.72 15.54
CA ALA A 75 -15.85 0.09 16.47
C ALA A 75 -17.06 -0.68 17.00
N ALA A 76 -17.76 -1.41 16.13
CA ALA A 76 -18.85 -2.30 16.52
C ALA A 76 -18.36 -3.46 17.40
N ALA A 77 -17.24 -4.09 17.04
CA ALA A 77 -16.64 -5.16 17.85
C ALA A 77 -16.20 -4.68 19.24
N LYS A 78 -15.75 -3.43 19.35
CA LYS A 78 -15.40 -2.78 20.61
C LYS A 78 -16.64 -2.47 21.44
N ALA A 79 -17.73 -2.02 20.83
CA ALA A 79 -19.00 -1.77 21.50
C ALA A 79 -19.61 -3.06 22.05
N ASP A 80 -19.50 -4.16 21.31
CA ASP A 80 -19.95 -5.51 21.72
C ASP A 80 -19.08 -6.12 22.84
N GLY A 81 -17.95 -5.51 23.22
CA GLY A 81 -17.02 -6.03 24.22
C GLY A 81 -16.32 -7.33 23.82
N SER A 82 -16.37 -7.72 22.55
CA SER A 82 -15.82 -8.98 22.06
C SER A 82 -14.33 -8.90 21.79
N SER A 83 -13.50 -9.26 22.75
CA SER A 83 -12.03 -9.30 22.62
C SER A 83 -11.55 -10.16 21.44
N THR A 84 -12.24 -11.26 21.15
CA THR A 84 -11.90 -12.17 20.03
C THR A 84 -12.09 -11.49 18.67
N LYS A 85 -13.21 -10.77 18.47
CA LYS A 85 -13.47 -10.05 17.23
C LYS A 85 -12.45 -8.91 17.03
N MET A 86 -12.13 -8.17 18.11
CA MET A 86 -11.12 -7.12 18.08
C MET A 86 -9.75 -7.67 17.69
N PHE A 87 -9.36 -8.81 18.25
CA PHE A 87 -8.09 -9.48 17.92
C PHE A 87 -8.06 -9.93 16.45
N LEU A 88 -9.13 -10.54 15.95
CA LEU A 88 -9.21 -10.99 14.56
C LEU A 88 -9.11 -9.83 13.56
N ILE A 89 -9.78 -8.71 13.82
CA ILE A 89 -9.71 -7.52 12.96
C ILE A 89 -8.30 -6.92 12.97
N THR A 90 -7.67 -6.85 14.16
CA THR A 90 -6.29 -6.36 14.28
C THR A 90 -5.29 -7.29 13.58
N ALA A 91 -5.45 -8.60 13.73
CA ALA A 91 -4.61 -9.58 13.05
C ALA A 91 -4.79 -9.53 11.53
N TRP A 92 -6.02 -9.39 11.04
CA TRP A 92 -6.28 -9.20 9.62
C TRP A 92 -5.64 -7.91 9.07
N ALA A 93 -5.73 -6.80 9.80
CA ALA A 93 -5.09 -5.55 9.44
C ALA A 93 -3.56 -5.70 9.36
N ALA A 94 -2.95 -6.41 10.31
CA ALA A 94 -1.51 -6.68 10.32
C ALA A 94 -1.08 -7.55 9.12
N ILE A 95 -1.79 -8.64 8.87
CA ILE A 95 -1.49 -9.56 7.76
C ILE A 95 -1.64 -8.85 6.42
N SER A 96 -2.74 -8.13 6.22
CA SER A 96 -3.01 -7.41 4.97
C SER A 96 -1.99 -6.31 4.72
N TYR A 97 -1.51 -5.63 5.76
CA TYR A 97 -0.47 -4.61 5.65
C TYR A 97 0.89 -5.21 5.26
N ILE A 98 1.28 -6.33 5.87
CA ILE A 98 2.52 -7.04 5.53
C ILE A 98 2.47 -7.57 4.08
N LEU A 99 1.36 -8.19 3.69
CA LEU A 99 1.15 -8.68 2.32
C LEU A 99 1.19 -7.54 1.30
N TRP A 100 0.63 -6.39 1.65
CA TRP A 100 0.68 -5.21 0.81
C TRP A 100 2.13 -4.72 0.64
N GLY A 101 2.90 -4.63 1.73
CA GLY A 101 4.33 -4.29 1.70
C GLY A 101 5.12 -5.24 0.81
N MET A 102 4.95 -6.56 1.00
CA MET A 102 5.62 -7.59 0.15
C MET A 102 5.29 -7.40 -1.34
N SER A 103 4.03 -7.16 -1.66
CA SER A 103 3.61 -6.97 -3.05
C SER A 103 4.17 -5.69 -3.66
N TYR A 104 4.25 -4.63 -2.86
CA TYR A 104 4.87 -3.38 -3.27
C TYR A 104 6.35 -3.56 -3.59
N THR A 105 7.10 -4.29 -2.75
CA THR A 105 8.52 -4.60 -2.95
C THR A 105 8.76 -5.38 -4.25
N VAL A 106 7.84 -6.29 -4.64
CA VAL A 106 7.90 -7.04 -5.90
C VAL A 106 7.91 -6.12 -7.12
N GLY A 107 7.24 -4.98 -7.06
CA GLY A 107 7.24 -3.98 -8.14
C GLY A 107 8.37 -2.96 -8.02
N ASP A 108 8.66 -2.50 -6.81
CA ASP A 108 9.58 -1.39 -6.55
C ASP A 108 11.04 -1.77 -6.86
N ILE A 109 11.52 -2.94 -6.41
CA ILE A 109 12.89 -3.40 -6.66
C ILE A 109 13.22 -3.53 -8.15
N PRO A 110 12.40 -4.21 -9.00
CA PRO A 110 12.68 -4.26 -10.43
C PRO A 110 12.62 -2.90 -11.12
N LEU A 111 11.76 -1.99 -10.65
CA LEU A 111 11.65 -0.63 -11.19
C LEU A 111 12.96 0.12 -11.02
N TRP A 112 13.51 0.15 -9.81
CA TRP A 112 14.81 0.79 -9.54
C TRP A 112 15.96 0.06 -10.23
N GLY A 113 15.87 -1.26 -10.34
CA GLY A 113 16.84 -2.08 -11.07
C GLY A 113 16.90 -1.77 -12.57
N ILE A 114 15.79 -1.41 -13.21
CA ILE A 114 15.78 -0.97 -14.61
C ILE A 114 16.41 0.41 -14.72
N ILE A 115 15.99 1.38 -13.89
CA ILE A 115 16.49 2.76 -13.94
C ILE A 115 18.00 2.79 -13.76
N SER A 116 18.54 1.99 -12.83
CA SER A 116 19.98 1.91 -12.60
C SER A 116 20.79 1.32 -13.76
N ARG A 117 20.15 0.61 -14.69
CA ARG A 117 20.79 -0.01 -15.87
C ARG A 117 20.57 0.77 -17.18
N MET A 118 19.80 1.87 -17.15
CA MET A 118 19.49 2.67 -18.34
C MET A 118 20.66 3.53 -18.81
N SER A 119 21.60 3.87 -17.93
CA SER A 119 22.79 4.67 -18.29
C SER A 119 24.04 4.13 -17.60
N GLU A 120 25.15 4.14 -18.34
CA GLU A 120 26.48 3.82 -17.81
C GLU A 120 27.12 5.02 -17.08
N ASP A 121 26.71 6.26 -17.44
CA ASP A 121 27.16 7.48 -16.80
C ASP A 121 26.43 7.71 -15.46
N GLU A 122 27.22 7.90 -14.39
CA GLU A 122 26.70 8.15 -13.04
C GLU A 122 25.87 9.45 -12.95
N ASN A 123 26.28 10.50 -13.67
CA ASN A 123 25.56 11.78 -13.69
C ASN A 123 24.19 11.64 -14.36
N ASP A 124 24.10 10.94 -15.45
CA ASP A 124 22.84 10.73 -16.16
C ASP A 124 21.91 9.78 -15.38
N ARG A 125 22.49 8.77 -14.70
CA ARG A 125 21.73 7.91 -13.77
C ARG A 125 21.13 8.71 -12.62
N ALA A 126 21.92 9.60 -12.01
CA ALA A 126 21.45 10.48 -10.93
C ALA A 126 20.32 11.40 -11.40
N LYS A 127 20.44 11.98 -12.60
CA LYS A 127 19.38 12.82 -13.20
C LYS A 127 18.10 12.02 -13.45
N LEU A 128 18.21 10.80 -14.01
CA LEU A 128 17.05 9.92 -14.26
C LEU A 128 16.33 9.54 -12.96
N ILE A 129 17.08 9.19 -11.90
CA ILE A 129 16.51 8.87 -10.59
C ILE A 129 15.83 10.10 -10.00
N SER A 130 16.47 11.27 -10.03
CA SER A 130 15.91 12.52 -9.52
C SER A 130 14.63 12.92 -10.26
N LEU A 131 14.63 12.85 -11.59
CA LEU A 131 13.47 13.15 -12.42
C LEU A 131 12.31 12.18 -12.13
N SER A 132 12.61 10.89 -12.03
CA SER A 132 11.61 9.87 -11.69
C SER A 132 10.96 10.13 -10.33
N ARG A 133 11.76 10.52 -9.32
CA ARG A 133 11.25 10.88 -7.99
C ARG A 133 10.39 12.13 -8.00
N ILE A 134 10.77 13.16 -8.76
CA ILE A 134 9.97 14.38 -8.90
C ILE A 134 8.61 14.06 -9.51
N ILE A 135 8.59 13.32 -10.64
CA ILE A 135 7.35 12.92 -11.31
C ILE A 135 6.48 12.05 -10.39
N ALA A 136 7.08 11.08 -9.70
CA ALA A 136 6.37 10.23 -8.74
C ALA A 136 5.78 11.04 -7.57
N SER A 137 6.50 12.04 -7.06
CA SER A 137 6.00 12.92 -5.99
C SER A 137 4.84 13.78 -6.43
N ILE A 138 4.89 14.33 -7.66
CA ILE A 138 3.78 15.08 -8.26
C ILE A 138 2.57 14.15 -8.43
N GLY A 139 2.76 12.96 -8.99
CA GLY A 139 1.71 11.97 -9.13
C GLY A 139 1.07 11.60 -7.79
N ALA A 140 1.88 11.36 -6.77
CA ALA A 140 1.39 11.07 -5.43
C ALA A 140 0.58 12.23 -4.83
N ALA A 141 1.01 13.48 -5.02
CA ALA A 141 0.26 14.66 -4.56
C ALA A 141 -1.11 14.76 -5.26
N VAL A 142 -1.16 14.55 -6.57
CA VAL A 142 -2.42 14.55 -7.34
C VAL A 142 -3.37 13.47 -6.84
N VAL A 143 -2.86 12.27 -6.62
CA VAL A 143 -3.66 11.13 -6.10
C VAL A 143 -4.22 11.45 -4.72
N VAL A 144 -3.41 11.98 -3.79
CA VAL A 144 -3.86 12.34 -2.44
C VAL A 144 -4.98 13.39 -2.48
N VAL A 145 -4.80 14.45 -3.29
CA VAL A 145 -5.85 15.48 -3.45
C VAL A 145 -7.11 14.90 -4.07
N SER A 146 -6.97 14.03 -5.08
CA SER A 146 -8.11 13.38 -5.73
C SER A 146 -8.89 12.47 -4.79
N ILE A 147 -8.19 11.69 -3.94
CA ILE A 147 -8.84 10.83 -2.93
C ILE A 147 -9.63 11.66 -1.92
N ILE A 148 -9.06 12.77 -1.44
CA ILE A 148 -9.75 13.66 -0.49
C ILE A 148 -11.00 14.27 -1.15
N ALA A 149 -10.88 14.79 -2.36
CA ALA A 149 -12.00 15.37 -3.09
C ALA A 149 -13.11 14.33 -3.36
N LEU A 150 -12.71 13.12 -3.76
CA LEU A 150 -13.65 12.03 -4.06
C LEU A 150 -14.34 11.49 -2.80
N SER A 151 -13.61 11.39 -1.68
CA SER A 151 -14.21 10.99 -0.40
C SER A 151 -15.23 12.01 0.10
N GLN A 152 -14.95 13.32 -0.04
CA GLN A 152 -15.89 14.37 0.29
C GLN A 152 -17.15 14.38 -0.62
N ALA A 153 -16.94 14.13 -1.92
CA ALA A 153 -18.05 14.01 -2.85
C ALA A 153 -18.93 12.78 -2.56
N ALA A 154 -18.31 11.65 -2.21
CA ALA A 154 -19.03 10.45 -1.81
C ALA A 154 -19.82 10.67 -0.51
N ASN A 155 -19.26 11.35 0.48
CA ASN A 155 -19.97 11.68 1.73
C ASN A 155 -21.19 12.57 1.47
N LYS A 156 -21.10 13.57 0.58
CA LYS A 156 -22.23 14.42 0.19
C LYS A 156 -23.33 13.64 -0.55
N ALA A 157 -22.96 12.64 -1.35
CA ALA A 157 -23.90 11.85 -2.13
C ALA A 157 -24.67 10.83 -1.29
N PHE A 158 -24.09 10.35 -0.18
CA PHE A 158 -24.67 9.27 0.65
C PHE A 158 -25.32 9.74 1.96
N GLY A 159 -25.35 11.08 2.26
CA GLY A 159 -25.98 11.66 3.45
C GLY A 159 -25.10 11.65 4.71
N GLU A 160 -25.37 12.58 5.62
CA GLU A 160 -24.42 13.19 6.54
C GLU A 160 -24.04 12.38 7.81
N ASP A 161 -24.65 11.23 8.13
CA ASP A 161 -24.64 10.75 9.53
C ASP A 161 -23.70 9.58 9.89
N ASP A 162 -23.04 8.90 8.95
CA ASP A 162 -22.11 7.81 9.33
C ASP A 162 -21.05 7.49 8.22
N ASN A 163 -20.84 8.38 7.31
CA ASN A 163 -20.44 8.04 5.94
C ASN A 163 -19.02 8.43 5.52
N ALA A 164 -18.26 9.16 6.34
CA ALA A 164 -16.84 9.39 6.08
C ALA A 164 -16.10 8.05 5.95
N GLN A 165 -16.48 7.09 6.78
CA GLN A 165 -15.97 5.73 6.79
C GLN A 165 -16.37 4.97 5.52
N LYS A 166 -17.64 5.00 5.14
CA LYS A 166 -18.15 4.31 3.94
C LYS A 166 -17.61 4.93 2.66
N GLY A 167 -17.58 6.26 2.57
CA GLY A 167 -17.01 6.97 1.43
C GLY A 167 -15.53 6.64 1.22
N PHE A 168 -14.74 6.60 2.29
CA PHE A 168 -13.32 6.25 2.21
C PHE A 168 -13.10 4.78 1.83
N ILE A 169 -13.92 3.85 2.35
CA ILE A 169 -13.89 2.43 1.98
C ILE A 169 -14.23 2.26 0.50
N ILE A 170 -15.28 2.92 0.01
CA ILE A 170 -15.69 2.85 -1.40
C ILE A 170 -14.57 3.39 -2.30
N VAL A 171 -14.03 4.56 -1.96
CA VAL A 171 -12.93 5.17 -2.72
C VAL A 171 -11.68 4.29 -2.67
N GLY A 172 -11.32 3.74 -1.51
CA GLY A 172 -10.18 2.84 -1.36
C GLY A 172 -10.33 1.52 -2.13
N ARG A 173 -11.57 1.05 -2.36
CA ARG A 173 -11.86 -0.14 -3.19
C ARG A 173 -11.82 0.18 -4.69
N VAL A 174 -12.21 1.39 -5.07
CA VAL A 174 -12.27 1.81 -6.49
C VAL A 174 -10.94 2.36 -6.98
N THR A 175 -10.14 2.97 -6.08
CA THR A 175 -8.82 3.55 -6.41
C THR A 175 -7.71 2.86 -5.62
N PRO A 176 -7.25 1.68 -6.03
CA PRO A 176 -6.25 0.89 -5.31
C PRO A 176 -4.80 1.41 -5.51
N PHE A 177 -4.59 2.69 -5.76
CA PHE A 177 -3.28 3.31 -5.96
C PHE A 177 -2.81 4.15 -4.78
#